data_a2daa060795f785bb70801aa429f0c03
#
_entry.id   a2daa060795f785bb70801aa429f0c03
#
_cell.length_a   1.000
_cell.length_b   1.000
_cell.length_c   1.000
_cell.angle_alpha   90.00
_cell.angle_beta   90.00
_cell.angle_gamma   90.00
#
_symmetry.space_group_name_H-M   'P 1'
#
loop_
_entity.id
_entity.type
_entity.pdbx_description
1 polymer ?
#
loop_
_entity_poly.entity_id
_entity_poly.type
_entity_poly.pdbx_seq_one_letter_code
_entity_poly.pdbx_strand_id
1 'polypeptide(L)'
;PGRCPKIAQYLDSPRQVSYNREYNVYTGTLMGEPVSVCSTGIGGPSTAIAVEELAACGVHTFIRIGTCGGISTMVRSGDCVIATGAVRQEGTSREYAPIEFPAVPDADVLFALINAAKNLGYVYHTGVVQCKDSFYGQHSPERMPVSGELLYKWEAWKRLGVLASEMESAALFTVGAA
;
A
#
# COMPACT_ATOMS: atom_id res chain seq x y z
N PRO A 1 -9.77 -0.74 10.24
CA PRO A 1 -10.43 -1.99 10.70
C PRO A 1 -11.80 -2.24 10.07
N GLY A 2 -12.62 -1.18 9.87
CA GLY A 2 -13.99 -1.32 9.34
C GLY A 2 -14.13 -1.85 7.91
N ARG A 3 -13.04 -1.94 7.14
CA ARG A 3 -13.03 -2.55 5.79
C ARG A 3 -12.88 -4.07 5.84
N CYS A 4 -12.25 -4.63 6.89
CA CYS A 4 -11.98 -6.06 6.96
C CYS A 4 -13.23 -6.93 6.82
N PRO A 5 -14.34 -6.71 7.55
CA PRO A 5 -15.54 -7.52 7.37
C PRO A 5 -16.15 -7.37 5.98
N LYS A 6 -16.01 -6.19 5.34
CA LYS A 6 -16.52 -5.95 3.97
C LYS A 6 -15.71 -6.71 2.91
N ILE A 7 -14.41 -6.89 3.12
CA ILE A 7 -13.56 -7.66 2.22
C ILE A 7 -13.73 -9.16 2.52
N ALA A 8 -13.78 -9.53 3.79
CA ALA A 8 -13.91 -10.91 4.22
C ALA A 8 -15.19 -11.58 3.73
N GLN A 9 -16.27 -10.83 3.45
CA GLN A 9 -17.52 -11.40 2.90
C GLN A 9 -17.34 -12.08 1.53
N TYR A 10 -16.24 -11.84 0.83
CA TYR A 10 -15.90 -12.52 -0.43
C TYR A 10 -15.13 -13.83 -0.24
N LEU A 11 -14.78 -14.17 1.01
CA LEU A 11 -14.15 -15.45 1.35
C LEU A 11 -15.23 -16.49 1.72
N ASP A 12 -14.91 -17.75 1.54
CA ASP A 12 -15.74 -18.85 2.05
C ASP A 12 -15.49 -19.03 3.55
N SER A 13 -16.58 -19.19 4.32
CA SER A 13 -16.57 -19.39 5.77
C SER A 13 -15.68 -18.37 6.55
N PRO A 14 -15.83 -17.06 6.31
CA PRO A 14 -14.99 -16.08 6.96
C PRO A 14 -15.27 -16.00 8.46
N ARG A 15 -14.22 -15.93 9.26
CA ARG A 15 -14.31 -15.73 10.71
C ARG A 15 -13.31 -14.67 11.18
N GLN A 16 -13.72 -13.86 12.13
CA GLN A 16 -12.79 -12.96 12.81
C GLN A 16 -11.91 -13.80 13.75
N VAL A 17 -10.60 -13.70 13.58
CA VAL A 17 -9.63 -14.48 14.35
C VAL A 17 -8.89 -13.62 15.40
N SER A 18 -8.80 -12.31 15.16
CA SER A 18 -8.18 -11.38 16.09
C SER A 18 -8.70 -9.97 15.88
N TYR A 19 -8.74 -9.17 16.95
CA TYR A 19 -8.92 -7.72 16.87
C TYR A 19 -8.19 -7.07 18.05
N ASN A 20 -7.11 -6.37 17.74
CA ASN A 20 -6.34 -5.61 18.72
C ASN A 20 -5.82 -4.32 18.09
N ARG A 21 -6.06 -3.18 18.72
CA ARG A 21 -5.70 -1.86 18.19
C ARG A 21 -6.26 -1.64 16.78
N GLU A 22 -5.39 -1.28 15.82
CA GLU A 22 -5.73 -1.14 14.39
C GLU A 22 -5.85 -2.48 13.64
N TYR A 23 -5.38 -3.58 14.21
CA TYR A 23 -5.33 -4.89 13.56
C TYR A 23 -6.62 -5.67 13.78
N ASN A 24 -7.41 -5.76 12.74
CA ASN A 24 -8.63 -6.56 12.70
C ASN A 24 -8.44 -7.64 11.64
N VAL A 25 -8.41 -8.91 12.07
CA VAL A 25 -8.04 -10.03 11.21
C VAL A 25 -9.23 -10.96 11.01
N TYR A 26 -9.56 -11.20 9.76
CA TYR A 26 -10.51 -12.22 9.31
C TYR A 26 -9.78 -13.26 8.47
N THR A 27 -10.10 -14.53 8.66
CA THR A 27 -9.57 -15.64 7.87
C THR A 27 -10.71 -16.48 7.32
N GLY A 28 -10.58 -16.91 6.09
CA GLY A 28 -11.47 -17.82 5.38
C GLY A 28 -10.72 -18.52 4.27
N THR A 29 -11.43 -19.04 3.27
CA THR A 29 -10.82 -19.61 2.07
C THR A 29 -11.31 -18.89 0.82
N LEU A 30 -10.50 -18.91 -0.22
CA LEU A 30 -10.86 -18.41 -1.55
C LEU A 30 -10.39 -19.46 -2.57
N MET A 31 -11.32 -20.06 -3.29
CA MET A 31 -11.02 -21.14 -4.23
C MET A 31 -10.27 -22.33 -3.57
N GLY A 32 -10.54 -22.60 -2.30
CA GLY A 32 -9.91 -23.66 -1.52
C GLY A 32 -8.61 -23.27 -0.81
N GLU A 33 -8.02 -22.12 -1.13
CA GLU A 33 -6.78 -21.63 -0.51
C GLU A 33 -7.08 -20.76 0.71
N PRO A 34 -6.30 -20.86 1.80
CA PRO A 34 -6.46 -20.01 2.98
C PRO A 34 -6.11 -18.56 2.68
N VAL A 35 -7.01 -17.64 3.01
CA VAL A 35 -6.82 -16.20 2.82
C VAL A 35 -7.19 -15.46 4.08
N SER A 36 -6.37 -14.49 4.45
CA SER A 36 -6.65 -13.59 5.57
C SER A 36 -6.73 -12.13 5.12
N VAL A 37 -7.61 -11.39 5.77
CA VAL A 37 -7.72 -9.93 5.60
C VAL A 37 -7.35 -9.28 6.92
N CYS A 38 -6.32 -8.45 6.92
CA CYS A 38 -5.83 -7.73 8.10
C CYS A 38 -5.82 -6.24 7.84
N SER A 39 -6.37 -5.43 8.72
CA SER A 39 -6.17 -3.99 8.69
C SER A 39 -4.85 -3.61 9.36
N THR A 40 -4.18 -2.60 8.83
CA THR A 40 -2.88 -2.12 9.35
C THR A 40 -2.94 -0.69 9.89
N GLY A 41 -4.13 -0.08 9.94
CA GLY A 41 -4.23 1.34 10.28
C GLY A 41 -3.61 2.23 9.20
N ILE A 42 -2.79 3.19 9.59
CA ILE A 42 -2.17 4.18 8.71
C ILE A 42 -0.65 4.19 8.94
N GLY A 43 0.10 4.14 7.82
CA GLY A 43 1.53 4.40 7.79
C GLY A 43 2.41 3.17 7.85
N GLY A 44 3.69 3.40 7.56
CA GLY A 44 4.72 2.38 7.46
C GLY A 44 4.93 1.55 8.72
N PRO A 45 5.06 2.15 9.92
CA PRO A 45 5.34 1.40 11.15
C PRO A 45 4.32 0.31 11.46
N SER A 46 3.03 0.64 11.40
CA SER A 46 1.98 -0.36 11.67
C SER A 46 1.86 -1.42 10.57
N THR A 47 2.15 -1.04 9.32
CA THR A 47 2.20 -1.99 8.20
C THR A 47 3.36 -2.97 8.39
N ALA A 48 4.55 -2.49 8.76
CA ALA A 48 5.72 -3.33 9.00
C ALA A 48 5.47 -4.37 10.10
N ILE A 49 4.90 -3.95 11.24
CA ILE A 49 4.53 -4.87 12.33
C ILE A 49 3.57 -5.95 11.83
N ALA A 50 2.54 -5.57 11.06
CA ALA A 50 1.60 -6.55 10.51
C ALA A 50 2.27 -7.56 9.57
N VAL A 51 3.17 -7.13 8.69
CA VAL A 51 3.88 -8.01 7.76
C VAL A 51 4.76 -8.99 8.52
N GLU A 52 5.56 -8.51 9.47
CA GLU A 52 6.44 -9.35 10.30
C GLU A 52 5.68 -10.41 11.10
N GLU A 53 4.63 -10.01 11.81
CA GLU A 53 3.83 -10.92 12.63
C GLU A 53 3.05 -11.94 11.79
N LEU A 54 2.50 -11.51 10.64
CA LEU A 54 1.80 -12.41 9.73
C LEU A 54 2.77 -13.36 9.02
N ALA A 55 3.97 -12.91 8.68
CA ALA A 55 5.04 -13.78 8.14
C ALA A 55 5.46 -14.84 9.17
N ALA A 56 5.60 -14.47 10.44
CA ALA A 56 5.85 -15.42 11.53
C ALA A 56 4.71 -16.43 11.72
N CYS A 57 3.48 -16.10 11.31
CA CYS A 57 2.34 -17.00 11.24
C CYS A 57 2.29 -17.86 9.97
N GLY A 58 3.26 -17.75 9.07
CA GLY A 58 3.38 -18.54 7.85
C GLY A 58 2.74 -17.91 6.61
N VAL A 59 2.42 -16.61 6.62
CA VAL A 59 1.94 -15.88 5.43
C VAL A 59 3.14 -15.58 4.54
N HIS A 60 3.06 -15.91 3.26
CA HIS A 60 4.12 -15.73 2.27
C HIS A 60 3.81 -14.68 1.20
N THR A 61 2.54 -14.31 1.03
CA THR A 61 2.14 -13.36 0.00
C THR A 61 1.28 -12.26 0.61
N PHE A 62 1.68 -11.01 0.37
CA PHE A 62 1.00 -9.84 0.90
C PHE A 62 0.49 -8.96 -0.24
N ILE A 63 -0.80 -8.62 -0.21
CA ILE A 63 -1.42 -7.70 -1.16
C ILE A 63 -2.07 -6.57 -0.36
N ARG A 64 -1.63 -5.34 -0.59
CA ARG A 64 -2.23 -4.17 0.04
C ARG A 64 -3.39 -3.64 -0.80
N ILE A 65 -4.52 -3.46 -0.15
CA ILE A 65 -5.71 -2.77 -0.70
C ILE A 65 -5.92 -1.49 0.11
N GLY A 66 -5.85 -0.35 -0.54
CA GLY A 66 -6.00 0.95 0.11
C GLY A 66 -6.59 2.01 -0.81
N THR A 67 -6.78 3.19 -0.25
CA THR A 67 -7.10 4.40 -1.02
C THR A 67 -5.84 5.22 -1.23
N CYS A 68 -5.78 5.96 -2.33
CA CYS A 68 -4.70 6.89 -2.64
C CYS A 68 -5.26 8.19 -3.22
N GLY A 69 -4.48 9.25 -3.14
CA GLY A 69 -4.78 10.51 -3.81
C GLY A 69 -4.06 10.57 -5.16
N GLY A 70 -4.78 10.82 -6.26
CA GLY A 70 -4.15 11.00 -7.57
C GLY A 70 -3.20 12.20 -7.60
N ILE A 71 -1.99 12.00 -8.13
CA ILE A 71 -1.02 13.05 -8.45
C ILE A 71 -1.11 13.38 -9.94
N SER A 72 -1.11 12.34 -10.76
CA SER A 72 -1.30 12.45 -12.20
C SER A 72 -2.75 12.85 -12.53
N THR A 73 -2.92 13.79 -13.46
CA THR A 73 -4.23 14.19 -13.97
C THR A 73 -4.93 13.10 -14.80
N MET A 74 -4.22 12.04 -15.17
CA MET A 74 -4.80 10.87 -15.84
C MET A 74 -5.57 9.96 -14.87
N VAL A 75 -5.22 9.98 -13.59
CA VAL A 75 -5.86 9.15 -12.55
C VAL A 75 -7.11 9.88 -12.04
N ARG A 76 -8.27 9.30 -12.27
CA ARG A 76 -9.57 9.85 -11.85
C ARG A 76 -10.08 9.14 -10.60
N SER A 77 -11.05 9.79 -9.93
CA SER A 77 -11.73 9.16 -8.79
C SER A 77 -12.44 7.87 -9.23
N GLY A 78 -12.16 6.78 -8.53
CA GLY A 78 -12.68 5.45 -8.84
C GLY A 78 -11.75 4.58 -9.69
N ASP A 79 -10.70 5.14 -10.30
CA ASP A 79 -9.70 4.35 -11.01
C ASP A 79 -8.85 3.51 -10.05
N CYS A 80 -8.40 2.36 -10.52
CA CYS A 80 -7.46 1.52 -9.82
C CYS A 80 -6.03 1.93 -10.13
N VAL A 81 -5.17 2.07 -9.12
CA VAL A 81 -3.73 2.29 -9.29
C VAL A 81 -2.98 1.06 -8.79
N ILE A 82 -2.28 0.37 -9.68
CA ILE A 82 -1.45 -0.79 -9.37
C ILE A 82 0.01 -0.32 -9.34
N ALA A 83 0.59 -0.28 -8.15
CA ALA A 83 1.93 0.26 -7.94
C ALA A 83 3.02 -0.67 -8.50
N THR A 84 3.86 -0.17 -9.40
CA THR A 84 5.06 -0.86 -9.91
C THR A 84 6.32 -0.53 -9.11
N GLY A 85 6.21 0.39 -8.17
CA GLY A 85 7.24 0.82 -7.25
C GLY A 85 6.73 1.95 -6.39
N ALA A 86 7.43 2.24 -5.31
CA ALA A 86 7.09 3.32 -4.40
C ALA A 86 8.28 4.24 -4.12
N VAL A 87 8.02 5.55 -4.11
CA VAL A 87 8.98 6.53 -3.61
C VAL A 87 9.11 6.36 -2.11
N ARG A 88 10.31 6.10 -1.61
CA ARG A 88 10.62 5.89 -0.19
C ARG A 88 10.79 7.23 0.55
N GLN A 89 9.69 7.99 0.67
CA GLN A 89 9.68 9.28 1.38
C GLN A 89 9.23 9.15 2.84
N GLU A 90 9.23 7.93 3.37
CA GLU A 90 8.86 7.58 4.74
C GLU A 90 10.09 7.02 5.50
N GLY A 91 9.98 6.86 6.80
CA GLY A 91 11.07 6.43 7.67
C GLY A 91 11.23 4.92 7.80
N THR A 92 10.14 4.18 7.80
CA THR A 92 10.12 2.75 8.13
C THR A 92 10.99 1.92 7.21
N SER A 93 10.85 2.07 5.88
CA SER A 93 11.64 1.30 4.93
C SER A 93 13.15 1.55 5.03
N ARG A 94 13.56 2.71 5.56
CA ARG A 94 14.98 3.04 5.75
C ARG A 94 15.63 2.26 6.88
N GLU A 95 14.85 1.78 7.84
CA GLU A 95 15.32 0.93 8.92
C GLU A 95 15.46 -0.54 8.51
N TYR A 96 14.80 -0.94 7.41
CA TYR A 96 14.88 -2.29 6.83
C TYR A 96 15.94 -2.42 5.73
N ALA A 97 16.15 -1.36 4.94
CA ALA A 97 17.09 -1.41 3.84
C ALA A 97 17.70 -0.02 3.55
N PRO A 98 18.95 0.05 3.02
CA PRO A 98 19.54 1.30 2.54
C PRO A 98 18.61 2.03 1.58
N ILE A 99 18.69 3.36 1.53
CA ILE A 99 17.78 4.17 0.70
C ILE A 99 17.91 3.87 -0.80
N GLU A 100 19.05 3.38 -1.22
CA GLU A 100 19.37 2.99 -2.59
C GLU A 100 18.65 1.70 -3.02
N PHE A 101 18.22 0.86 -2.07
CA PHE A 101 17.42 -0.32 -2.37
C PHE A 101 16.01 0.11 -2.82
N PRO A 102 15.53 -0.30 -3.99
CA PRO A 102 14.23 0.15 -4.50
C PRO A 102 13.08 -0.53 -3.77
N ALA A 103 12.02 0.23 -3.46
CA ALA A 103 10.75 -0.33 -3.01
C ALA A 103 9.91 -0.75 -4.24
N VAL A 104 9.99 -2.02 -4.60
CA VAL A 104 9.30 -2.62 -5.74
C VAL A 104 8.49 -3.85 -5.32
N PRO A 105 7.32 -4.08 -5.94
CA PRO A 105 6.54 -5.28 -5.66
C PRO A 105 7.18 -6.53 -6.28
N ASP A 106 6.75 -7.69 -5.81
CA ASP A 106 7.00 -8.95 -6.48
C ASP A 106 6.39 -8.94 -7.90
N ALA A 107 7.14 -9.44 -8.89
CA ALA A 107 6.73 -9.35 -10.30
C ALA A 107 5.51 -10.23 -10.61
N ASP A 108 5.43 -11.45 -10.04
CA ASP A 108 4.34 -12.38 -10.31
C ASP A 108 3.03 -11.86 -9.72
N VAL A 109 3.08 -11.33 -8.50
CA VAL A 109 1.93 -10.69 -7.84
C VAL A 109 1.49 -9.44 -8.61
N LEU A 110 2.43 -8.62 -9.08
CA LEU A 110 2.14 -7.45 -9.90
C LEU A 110 1.40 -7.82 -11.19
N PHE A 111 1.91 -8.81 -11.94
CA PHE A 111 1.27 -9.28 -13.18
C PHE A 111 -0.09 -9.91 -12.91
N ALA A 112 -0.26 -10.64 -11.82
CA ALA A 112 -1.55 -11.20 -11.42
C ALA A 112 -2.59 -10.11 -11.17
N LEU A 113 -2.22 -9.02 -10.46
CA LEU A 113 -3.11 -7.89 -10.20
C LEU A 113 -3.48 -7.14 -11.48
N ILE A 114 -2.53 -6.91 -12.40
CA ILE A 114 -2.78 -6.27 -13.68
C ILE A 114 -3.78 -7.11 -14.52
N ASN A 115 -3.56 -8.42 -14.59
CA ASN A 115 -4.43 -9.32 -15.33
C ASN A 115 -5.83 -9.37 -14.70
N ALA A 116 -5.93 -9.39 -13.38
CA ALA A 116 -7.22 -9.36 -12.69
C ALA A 116 -7.99 -8.06 -13.00
N ALA A 117 -7.34 -6.91 -12.91
CA ALA A 117 -7.97 -5.63 -13.24
C ALA A 117 -8.47 -5.59 -14.68
N LYS A 118 -7.65 -6.07 -15.63
CA LYS A 118 -8.00 -6.16 -17.05
C LYS A 118 -9.18 -7.08 -17.28
N ASN A 119 -9.17 -8.28 -16.69
CA ASN A 119 -10.24 -9.28 -16.91
C ASN A 119 -11.58 -8.85 -16.28
N LEU A 120 -11.52 -8.07 -15.21
CA LEU A 120 -12.71 -7.51 -14.55
C LEU A 120 -13.20 -6.21 -15.20
N GLY A 121 -12.50 -5.68 -16.21
CA GLY A 121 -12.89 -4.47 -16.92
C GLY A 121 -12.72 -3.18 -16.12
N TYR A 122 -11.88 -3.18 -15.08
CA TYR A 122 -11.58 -1.96 -14.33
C TYR A 122 -10.72 -0.98 -15.15
N VAL A 123 -11.00 0.31 -15.00
CA VAL A 123 -10.05 1.34 -15.42
C VAL A 123 -8.87 1.30 -14.44
N TYR A 124 -7.69 1.02 -14.95
CA TYR A 124 -6.49 0.90 -14.11
C TYR A 124 -5.28 1.61 -14.72
N HIS A 125 -4.38 2.04 -13.85
CA HIS A 125 -3.10 2.64 -14.17
C HIS A 125 -1.99 1.87 -13.48
N THR A 126 -0.87 1.69 -14.16
CA THR A 126 0.32 1.07 -13.58
C THR A 126 1.46 2.07 -13.54
N GLY A 127 2.14 2.19 -12.41
CA GLY A 127 3.25 3.12 -12.26
C GLY A 127 3.67 3.33 -10.82
N VAL A 128 4.60 4.27 -10.63
CA VAL A 128 5.16 4.58 -9.32
C VAL A 128 4.16 5.37 -8.49
N VAL A 129 4.08 5.05 -7.19
CA VAL A 129 3.33 5.82 -6.19
C VAL A 129 4.28 6.53 -5.22
N GLN A 130 3.84 7.63 -4.65
CA GLN A 130 4.55 8.28 -3.54
C GLN A 130 4.08 7.68 -2.22
N CYS A 131 5.01 7.16 -1.41
CA CYS A 131 4.77 6.74 -0.04
C CYS A 131 5.39 7.73 0.93
N LYS A 132 4.61 8.27 1.85
CA LYS A 132 5.01 9.34 2.79
C LYS A 132 4.46 9.09 4.20
N ASP A 133 5.06 9.74 5.20
CA ASP A 133 4.60 9.69 6.59
C ASP A 133 3.67 10.84 6.98
N SER A 134 3.79 12.00 6.32
CA SER A 134 3.02 13.18 6.69
C SER A 134 1.88 13.44 5.69
N PHE A 135 0.65 13.14 6.10
CA PHE A 135 -0.55 13.47 5.33
C PHE A 135 -0.68 14.98 5.10
N TYR A 136 -0.60 15.76 6.16
CA TYR A 136 -0.76 17.22 6.09
C TYR A 136 0.46 17.93 5.48
N GLY A 137 1.64 17.31 5.49
CA GLY A 137 2.81 17.81 4.76
C GLY A 137 2.59 17.88 3.26
N GLN A 138 1.68 17.06 2.73
CA GLN A 138 1.28 17.13 1.32
C GLN A 138 0.08 18.05 1.08
N HIS A 139 -0.94 18.00 1.95
CA HIS A 139 -2.20 18.71 1.73
C HIS A 139 -2.20 20.17 2.21
N SER A 140 -1.24 20.57 3.03
CA SER A 140 -1.07 21.92 3.53
C SER A 140 0.42 22.21 3.75
N PRO A 141 1.26 22.10 2.71
CA PRO A 141 2.73 22.19 2.85
C PRO A 141 3.17 23.59 3.29
N GLU A 142 2.40 24.63 2.97
CA GLU A 142 2.78 26.02 3.23
C GLU A 142 2.91 26.34 4.72
N ARG A 143 2.17 25.66 5.57
CA ARG A 143 2.23 25.82 7.03
C ARG A 143 3.36 25.03 7.69
N MET A 144 4.05 24.18 6.93
CA MET A 144 5.10 23.32 7.48
C MET A 144 6.45 24.05 7.51
N PRO A 145 7.28 23.87 8.57
CA PRO A 145 8.61 24.46 8.64
C PRO A 145 9.51 24.12 7.44
N VAL A 146 9.28 22.96 6.82
CA VAL A 146 10.04 22.44 5.66
C VAL A 146 9.29 22.61 4.34
N SER A 147 8.42 23.61 4.25
CA SER A 147 7.52 23.82 3.10
C SER A 147 8.25 23.86 1.75
N GLY A 148 9.42 24.51 1.70
CA GLY A 148 10.21 24.61 0.47
C GLY A 148 10.65 23.23 -0.06
N GLU A 149 11.08 22.33 0.82
CA GLU A 149 11.43 20.95 0.45
C GLU A 149 10.22 20.15 -0.02
N LEU A 150 9.09 20.28 0.68
CA LEU A 150 7.86 19.58 0.33
C LEU A 150 7.34 19.99 -1.05
N LEU A 151 7.31 21.29 -1.34
CA LEU A 151 6.88 21.83 -2.62
C LEU A 151 7.85 21.42 -3.74
N TYR A 152 9.16 21.49 -3.52
CA TYR A 152 10.16 21.03 -4.47
C TYR A 152 9.99 19.54 -4.83
N LYS A 153 9.84 18.69 -3.82
CA LYS A 153 9.60 17.25 -4.02
C LYS A 153 8.30 16.99 -4.76
N TRP A 154 7.23 17.70 -4.41
CA TRP A 154 5.95 17.57 -5.09
C TRP A 154 6.05 17.85 -6.59
N GLU A 155 6.74 18.92 -6.98
CA GLU A 155 6.98 19.23 -8.39
C GLU A 155 7.84 18.17 -9.08
N ALA A 156 8.84 17.63 -8.38
CA ALA A 156 9.66 16.55 -8.90
C ALA A 156 8.83 15.28 -9.18
N TRP A 157 7.95 14.90 -8.24
CA TRP A 157 7.09 13.72 -8.42
C TRP A 157 6.14 13.88 -9.60
N LYS A 158 5.54 15.04 -9.79
CA LYS A 158 4.71 15.33 -10.96
C LYS A 158 5.49 15.19 -12.27
N ARG A 159 6.68 15.76 -12.34
CA ARG A 159 7.54 15.68 -13.52
C ARG A 159 8.04 14.27 -13.82
N LEU A 160 8.24 13.45 -12.80
CA LEU A 160 8.64 12.05 -12.93
C LEU A 160 7.44 11.12 -13.24
N GLY A 161 6.23 11.65 -13.33
CA GLY A 161 5.05 10.87 -13.67
C GLY A 161 4.54 9.96 -12.55
N VAL A 162 4.80 10.31 -11.29
CA VAL A 162 4.25 9.58 -10.14
C VAL A 162 2.72 9.67 -10.19
N LEU A 163 2.05 8.53 -10.09
CA LEU A 163 0.60 8.43 -10.37
C LEU A 163 -0.26 8.89 -9.19
N ALA A 164 0.09 8.45 -7.99
CA ALA A 164 -0.73 8.64 -6.82
C ALA A 164 0.13 8.69 -5.54
N SER A 165 -0.48 9.12 -4.44
CA SER A 165 0.15 9.23 -3.14
C SER A 165 -0.63 8.42 -2.10
N GLU A 166 0.10 7.70 -1.26
CA GLU A 166 -0.39 6.88 -0.14
C GLU A 166 0.66 6.84 0.98
N MET A 167 0.56 5.93 1.95
CA MET A 167 1.39 5.98 3.16
C MET A 167 2.01 4.64 3.59
N GLU A 168 1.86 3.53 2.82
CA GLU A 168 2.26 2.19 3.27
C GLU A 168 3.06 1.37 2.25
N SER A 169 2.96 1.66 0.95
CA SER A 169 3.52 0.76 -0.10
C SER A 169 5.04 0.61 -0.03
N ALA A 170 5.79 1.67 0.30
CA ALA A 170 7.24 1.56 0.39
C ALA A 170 7.66 0.64 1.55
N ALA A 171 7.00 0.78 2.71
CA ALA A 171 7.22 -0.11 3.84
C ALA A 171 6.85 -1.56 3.48
N LEU A 172 5.66 -1.77 2.90
CA LEU A 172 5.23 -3.12 2.50
C LEU A 172 6.22 -3.80 1.56
N PHE A 173 6.64 -3.11 0.50
CA PHE A 173 7.56 -3.67 -0.50
C PHE A 173 8.94 -3.96 0.09
N THR A 174 9.45 -3.07 0.94
CA THR A 174 10.79 -3.24 1.52
C THR A 174 10.81 -4.30 2.61
N VAL A 175 9.82 -4.31 3.51
CA VAL A 175 9.72 -5.31 4.58
C VAL A 175 9.41 -6.70 4.01
N GLY A 176 8.57 -6.77 2.97
CA GLY A 176 8.27 -8.05 2.30
C GLY A 176 9.43 -8.62 1.49
N ALA A 177 10.47 -7.82 1.22
CA ALA A 177 11.69 -8.26 0.55
C ALA A 177 12.82 -8.67 1.54
N ALA A 178 12.71 -8.27 2.81
CA ALA A 178 13.70 -8.55 3.86
C ALA A 178 13.42 -9.89 4.54
#